data_f0bf32fdfd9d03d45a279e84446365c3
#
_entry.id   f0bf32fdfd9d03d45a279e84446365c3
#
_cell.length_a   1.000
_cell.length_b   1.000
_cell.length_c   1.000
_cell.angle_alpha   90.00
_cell.angle_beta   90.00
_cell.angle_gamma   90.00
#
_symmetry.space_group_name_H-M   'P 1'
#
loop_
_entity.id
_entity.type
_entity.pdbx_description
1 polymer ?
#
loop_
_entity_poly.entity_id
_entity_poly.type
_entity_poly.pdbx_seq_one_letter_code
_entity_poly.pdbx_strand_id
1 'polypeptide(L)'
;RGATDCFLRPDRHGVGRVLFRNTREAIGGFPERRCLPAPLPAPENAATNELRIALYPEMHGDEDWCEGDARVEWLITLLKSLKREKVLLICRSSPVALALEDHLRLKEGIRTSVFHEAMSLLERDRAAAYFADEDYGAQILICSEIGSEGRNFQFAHHLVLFDLPADPELLEQRIGRLDRIGQRETIKLHVPYFAGTAQERLFRWYHEGLDAFESISPTARTILEAQRARLPDALRHGGDKF
;
A
#
# COMPACT_ATOMS: atom_id res chain seq x y z
N ARG A 1 -17.24 -31.97 -10.14
CA ARG A 1 -16.04 -32.67 -10.70
C ARG A 1 -15.27 -31.63 -11.49
N GLY A 2 -14.34 -30.97 -10.84
CA GLY A 2 -13.49 -29.92 -11.42
C GLY A 2 -12.20 -30.53 -11.93
N ALA A 3 -11.86 -30.24 -13.16
CA ALA A 3 -10.64 -30.67 -13.79
C ALA A 3 -9.45 -29.86 -13.25
N THR A 4 -8.49 -30.57 -12.68
CA THR A 4 -7.20 -30.02 -12.26
C THR A 4 -6.28 -30.03 -13.47
N ASP A 5 -6.07 -28.87 -14.09
CA ASP A 5 -5.06 -28.75 -15.15
C ASP A 5 -3.66 -28.72 -14.53
N CYS A 6 -3.00 -29.85 -14.63
CA CYS A 6 -1.63 -30.06 -14.22
C CYS A 6 -0.70 -29.82 -15.43
N PHE A 7 -0.08 -28.65 -15.53
CA PHE A 7 0.96 -28.39 -16.53
C PHE A 7 2.33 -28.87 -16.03
N LEU A 8 2.75 -30.06 -16.50
CA LEU A 8 4.12 -30.55 -16.38
C LEU A 8 5.00 -29.89 -17.45
N ARG A 9 5.93 -29.03 -17.07
CA ARG A 9 7.10 -28.70 -17.90
C ARG A 9 8.27 -29.59 -17.49
N PRO A 10 8.84 -30.38 -18.40
CA PRO A 10 10.03 -31.15 -18.06
C PRO A 10 11.27 -30.29 -18.13
N ASP A 11 11.87 -30.03 -16.96
CA ASP A 11 13.22 -29.47 -16.88
C ASP A 11 14.25 -30.54 -17.19
N ARG A 12 15.27 -30.21 -18.00
CA ARG A 12 16.31 -31.12 -18.47
C ARG A 12 17.29 -31.64 -17.41
N HIS A 13 17.11 -31.25 -16.14
CA HIS A 13 17.92 -31.72 -15.00
C HIS A 13 17.01 -31.96 -13.78
N GLY A 14 16.67 -33.21 -13.62
CA GLY A 14 16.11 -33.97 -12.54
C GLY A 14 15.43 -33.26 -11.35
N VAL A 15 14.35 -33.84 -10.90
CA VAL A 15 13.44 -33.53 -9.80
C VAL A 15 12.43 -32.43 -10.15
N GLY A 16 11.33 -32.85 -10.76
CA GLY A 16 10.17 -32.00 -11.04
C GLY A 16 9.65 -31.32 -9.76
N ARG A 17 9.86 -30.00 -9.62
CA ARG A 17 9.15 -29.20 -8.64
C ARG A 17 7.74 -28.95 -9.16
N VAL A 18 6.77 -29.59 -8.54
CA VAL A 18 5.35 -29.26 -8.74
C VAL A 18 5.08 -27.95 -8.05
N LEU A 19 4.95 -26.87 -8.81
CA LEU A 19 4.52 -25.58 -8.32
C LEU A 19 2.99 -25.59 -8.23
N PHE A 20 2.46 -25.84 -7.02
CA PHE A 20 1.05 -25.61 -6.75
C PHE A 20 0.83 -24.09 -6.65
N ARG A 21 0.22 -23.51 -7.68
CA ARG A 21 -0.29 -22.15 -7.63
C ARG A 21 -1.72 -22.21 -7.08
N ASN A 22 -1.83 -22.13 -5.76
CA ASN A 22 -3.14 -21.99 -5.13
C ASN A 22 -3.64 -20.57 -5.41
N THR A 23 -4.72 -20.43 -6.17
CA THR A 23 -5.40 -19.15 -6.32
C THR A 23 -6.23 -18.87 -5.07
N ARG A 24 -6.37 -17.59 -4.70
CA ARG A 24 -7.17 -17.11 -3.56
C ARG A 24 -8.59 -17.71 -3.56
N GLU A 25 -9.21 -17.79 -4.75
CA GLU A 25 -10.53 -18.38 -4.96
C GLU A 25 -10.59 -19.89 -4.62
N ALA A 26 -9.51 -20.62 -4.87
CA ALA A 26 -9.44 -22.07 -4.61
C ALA A 26 -9.26 -22.40 -3.12
N ILE A 27 -8.65 -21.52 -2.33
CA ILE A 27 -8.35 -21.78 -0.91
C ILE A 27 -9.52 -21.34 -0.02
N GLY A 28 -10.22 -20.26 -0.35
CA GLY A 28 -11.23 -19.66 0.51
C GLY A 28 -10.67 -19.10 1.82
N GLY A 29 -11.48 -18.36 2.59
CA GLY A 29 -11.10 -17.85 3.91
C GLY A 29 -10.26 -16.58 3.92
N PHE A 30 -10.06 -15.95 2.77
CA PHE A 30 -9.53 -14.59 2.68
C PHE A 30 -10.64 -13.56 2.90
N PRO A 31 -10.33 -12.39 3.51
CA PRO A 31 -11.29 -11.32 3.69
C PRO A 31 -11.66 -10.66 2.35
N GLU A 32 -12.78 -9.98 2.34
CA GLU A 32 -13.12 -9.05 1.27
C GLU A 32 -12.18 -7.84 1.31
N ARG A 33 -11.85 -7.28 0.16
CA ARG A 33 -11.11 -6.01 0.01
C ARG A 33 -12.06 -4.94 -0.50
N ARG A 34 -11.96 -3.73 0.03
CA ARG A 34 -12.74 -2.58 -0.42
C ARG A 34 -11.82 -1.39 -0.63
N CYS A 35 -11.76 -0.89 -1.85
CA CYS A 35 -11.05 0.33 -2.18
C CYS A 35 -11.85 1.57 -1.73
N LEU A 36 -11.19 2.48 -1.04
CA LEU A 36 -11.71 3.76 -0.57
C LEU A 36 -10.82 4.88 -1.11
N PRO A 37 -11.07 5.34 -2.35
CA PRO A 37 -10.29 6.41 -2.96
C PRO A 37 -10.51 7.74 -2.25
N ALA A 38 -9.45 8.52 -2.10
CA ALA A 38 -9.48 9.87 -1.57
C ALA A 38 -8.82 10.85 -2.53
N PRO A 39 -9.56 11.37 -3.52
CA PRO A 39 -9.04 12.42 -4.40
C PRO A 39 -8.86 13.73 -3.62
N LEU A 40 -7.67 14.31 -3.66
CA LEU A 40 -7.28 15.49 -2.91
C LEU A 40 -6.81 16.60 -3.85
N PRO A 41 -6.91 17.87 -3.45
CA PRO A 41 -6.40 18.97 -4.24
C PRO A 41 -4.89 18.84 -4.41
N ALA A 42 -4.42 18.98 -5.65
CA ALA A 42 -3.00 18.99 -5.94
C ALA A 42 -2.34 20.29 -5.44
N PRO A 43 -1.11 20.25 -4.93
CA PRO A 43 -0.37 21.45 -4.62
C PRO A 43 -0.08 22.28 -5.89
N GLU A 44 0.08 23.59 -5.74
CA GLU A 44 0.26 24.49 -6.89
C GLU A 44 1.48 24.13 -7.77
N ASN A 45 2.50 23.53 -7.17
CA ASN A 45 3.73 23.09 -7.84
C ASN A 45 3.72 21.62 -8.29
N ALA A 46 2.55 20.96 -8.30
CA ALA A 46 2.44 19.55 -8.69
C ALA A 46 2.77 19.27 -10.16
N ALA A 47 2.72 20.30 -11.01
CA ALA A 47 3.04 20.17 -12.43
C ALA A 47 4.55 20.02 -12.64
N THR A 48 5.02 18.80 -12.82
CA THR A 48 6.42 18.49 -13.15
C THR A 48 6.50 17.42 -14.21
N ASN A 49 7.51 17.55 -15.09
CA ASN A 49 7.80 16.54 -16.11
C ASN A 49 8.57 15.35 -15.56
N GLU A 50 9.09 15.45 -14.34
CA GLU A 50 9.81 14.38 -13.69
C GLU A 50 8.84 13.44 -12.96
N LEU A 51 8.60 12.27 -13.55
CA LEU A 51 7.61 11.31 -13.08
C LEU A 51 7.81 10.90 -11.61
N ARG A 52 9.06 10.81 -11.16
CA ARG A 52 9.37 10.43 -9.78
C ARG A 52 8.89 11.49 -8.80
N ILE A 53 9.08 12.77 -9.12
CA ILE A 53 8.61 13.90 -8.31
C ILE A 53 7.08 13.96 -8.34
N ALA A 54 6.48 13.75 -9.53
CA ALA A 54 5.03 13.76 -9.68
C ALA A 54 4.32 12.64 -8.89
N LEU A 55 4.97 11.48 -8.73
CA LEU A 55 4.42 10.36 -7.97
C LEU A 55 4.72 10.46 -6.47
N TYR A 56 5.89 11.00 -6.09
CA TYR A 56 6.39 11.02 -4.71
C TYR A 56 6.91 12.41 -4.33
N PRO A 57 6.04 13.44 -4.31
CA PRO A 57 6.46 14.82 -4.03
C PRO A 57 7.10 14.99 -2.63
N GLU A 58 6.68 14.20 -1.66
CA GLU A 58 7.21 14.19 -0.30
C GLU A 58 8.69 13.85 -0.22
N MET A 59 9.25 13.16 -1.21
CA MET A 59 10.68 12.84 -1.26
C MET A 59 11.56 14.00 -1.71
N HIS A 60 10.95 15.07 -2.19
CA HIS A 60 11.61 16.27 -2.72
C HIS A 60 11.14 17.55 -2.02
N GLY A 61 10.28 17.41 -1.01
CA GLY A 61 9.83 18.51 -0.16
C GLY A 61 10.93 18.95 0.84
N ASP A 62 10.69 20.11 1.45
CA ASP A 62 11.48 20.61 2.57
C ASP A 62 11.29 19.73 3.82
N GLU A 63 12.07 19.99 4.90
CA GLU A 63 11.96 19.22 6.15
C GLU A 63 10.54 19.24 6.74
N ASP A 64 9.77 20.28 6.50
CA ASP A 64 8.40 20.48 6.99
C ASP A 64 7.31 20.12 5.96
N TRP A 65 7.61 19.27 4.97
CA TRP A 65 6.66 18.91 3.90
C TRP A 65 5.30 18.40 4.39
N CYS A 66 5.24 17.85 5.60
CA CYS A 66 3.98 17.41 6.21
C CYS A 66 3.01 18.58 6.46
N GLU A 67 3.52 19.81 6.63
CA GLU A 67 2.69 20.99 6.82
C GLU A 67 2.10 21.44 5.49
N GLY A 68 0.78 21.42 5.39
CA GLY A 68 0.07 21.81 4.18
C GLY A 68 -0.02 20.75 3.10
N ASP A 69 0.49 19.51 3.32
CA ASP A 69 0.21 18.40 2.43
C ASP A 69 -1.22 17.89 2.67
N ALA A 70 -2.07 18.01 1.66
CA ALA A 70 -3.48 17.63 1.77
C ALA A 70 -3.69 16.14 2.12
N ARG A 71 -2.73 15.26 1.83
CA ARG A 71 -2.78 13.84 2.22
C ARG A 71 -2.57 13.69 3.72
N VAL A 72 -1.72 14.52 4.33
CA VAL A 72 -1.48 14.53 5.78
C VAL A 72 -2.70 15.07 6.51
N GLU A 73 -3.28 16.18 6.06
CA GLU A 73 -4.52 16.75 6.61
C GLU A 73 -5.70 15.76 6.52
N TRP A 74 -5.83 15.09 5.38
CA TRP A 74 -6.79 14.02 5.18
C TRP A 74 -6.55 12.84 6.13
N LEU A 75 -5.30 12.41 6.29
CA LEU A 75 -4.92 11.31 7.20
C LEU A 75 -5.30 11.65 8.65
N ILE A 76 -5.01 12.86 9.11
CA ILE A 76 -5.39 13.35 10.44
C ILE A 76 -6.91 13.28 10.63
N THR A 77 -7.67 13.74 9.63
CA THR A 77 -9.13 13.70 9.64
C THR A 77 -9.65 12.26 9.70
N LEU A 78 -9.07 11.37 8.90
CA LEU A 78 -9.39 9.94 8.91
C LEU A 78 -9.14 9.34 10.29
N LEU A 79 -7.95 9.52 10.87
CA LEU A 79 -7.59 8.97 12.19
C LEU A 79 -8.52 9.48 13.29
N LYS A 80 -8.85 10.77 13.29
CA LYS A 80 -9.81 11.35 14.24
C LYS A 80 -11.21 10.75 14.09
N SER A 81 -11.63 10.42 12.86
CA SER A 81 -12.93 9.79 12.58
C SER A 81 -13.00 8.33 13.02
N LEU A 82 -11.90 7.59 12.85
CA LEU A 82 -11.78 6.18 13.20
C LEU A 82 -11.60 5.92 14.70
N LYS A 83 -11.30 6.94 15.47
CA LYS A 83 -11.18 6.90 16.94
C LYS A 83 -10.19 5.81 17.43
N ARG A 84 -10.69 4.62 17.79
CA ARG A 84 -9.90 3.51 18.35
C ARG A 84 -9.50 2.46 17.32
N GLU A 85 -10.01 2.54 16.10
CA GLU A 85 -9.66 1.60 15.04
C GLU A 85 -8.16 1.66 14.74
N LYS A 86 -7.56 0.48 14.58
CA LYS A 86 -6.15 0.36 14.26
C LYS A 86 -5.90 0.54 12.78
N VAL A 87 -4.95 1.39 12.44
CA VAL A 87 -4.62 1.74 11.06
C VAL A 87 -3.17 1.34 10.76
N LEU A 88 -2.98 0.55 9.71
CA LEU A 88 -1.65 0.32 9.13
C LEU A 88 -1.47 1.31 7.98
N LEU A 89 -0.39 2.08 8.01
CA LEU A 89 0.00 2.94 6.89
C LEU A 89 1.31 2.42 6.30
N ILE A 90 1.35 2.31 4.98
CA ILE A 90 2.57 1.96 4.25
C ILE A 90 2.93 3.10 3.31
N CYS A 91 4.18 3.54 3.39
CA CYS A 91 4.78 4.53 2.52
C CYS A 91 6.10 4.02 1.94
N ARG A 92 6.62 4.73 0.95
CA ARG A 92 7.77 4.29 0.15
C ARG A 92 9.08 4.20 0.94
N SER A 93 9.32 5.09 1.90
CA SER A 93 10.65 5.23 2.48
C SER A 93 10.63 5.56 3.97
N SER A 94 11.74 5.23 4.67
CA SER A 94 11.91 5.52 6.09
C SER A 94 11.86 7.01 6.42
N PRO A 95 12.49 7.94 5.65
CA PRO A 95 12.37 9.36 5.94
C PRO A 95 10.93 9.84 5.94
N VAL A 96 10.10 9.38 5.00
CA VAL A 96 8.66 9.71 4.94
C VAL A 96 7.94 9.14 6.16
N ALA A 97 8.22 7.88 6.53
CA ALA A 97 7.60 7.24 7.68
C ALA A 97 7.92 7.98 9.00
N LEU A 98 9.17 8.40 9.18
CA LEU A 98 9.63 9.12 10.36
C LEU A 98 9.04 10.54 10.42
N ALA A 99 9.00 11.27 9.30
CA ALA A 99 8.41 12.60 9.24
C ALA A 99 6.89 12.57 9.57
N LEU A 100 6.17 11.58 9.03
CA LEU A 100 4.75 11.37 9.36
C LEU A 100 4.57 11.01 10.85
N GLU A 101 5.41 10.14 11.40
CA GLU A 101 5.35 9.76 12.81
C GLU A 101 5.56 10.97 13.71
N ASP A 102 6.62 11.74 13.49
CA ASP A 102 6.92 12.94 14.27
C ASP A 102 5.80 13.99 14.17
N HIS A 103 5.30 14.24 12.96
CA HIS A 103 4.22 15.21 12.75
C HIS A 103 2.93 14.79 13.50
N LEU A 104 2.48 13.56 13.32
CA LEU A 104 1.26 13.06 13.96
C LEU A 104 1.39 12.99 15.49
N ARG A 105 2.54 12.61 15.99
CA ARG A 105 2.80 12.48 17.43
C ARG A 105 2.98 13.82 18.11
N LEU A 106 3.82 14.69 17.54
CA LEU A 106 4.23 15.95 18.22
C LEU A 106 3.24 17.07 17.99
N LYS A 107 2.65 17.18 16.79
CA LYS A 107 1.73 18.28 16.46
C LYS A 107 0.27 17.93 16.70
N GLU A 108 -0.12 16.69 16.42
CA GLU A 108 -1.51 16.25 16.50
C GLU A 108 -1.85 15.44 17.76
N GLY A 109 -0.85 15.03 18.53
CA GLY A 109 -1.04 14.22 19.74
C GLY A 109 -1.62 12.84 19.48
N ILE A 110 -1.50 12.33 18.25
CA ILE A 110 -1.96 10.99 17.85
C ILE A 110 -0.91 9.96 18.30
N ARG A 111 -1.35 8.89 18.93
CA ARG A 111 -0.47 7.80 19.33
C ARG A 111 -0.03 7.01 18.11
N THR A 112 1.24 7.09 17.78
CA THR A 112 1.86 6.51 16.61
C THR A 112 2.90 5.47 16.99
N SER A 113 3.17 4.57 16.06
CA SER A 113 4.31 3.66 16.09
C SER A 113 4.90 3.60 14.68
N VAL A 114 6.18 3.30 14.55
CA VAL A 114 6.87 3.27 13.26
C VAL A 114 7.65 1.98 13.06
N PHE A 115 7.68 1.52 11.79
CA PHE A 115 8.53 0.41 11.34
C PHE A 115 9.34 0.84 10.13
N HIS A 116 10.67 0.72 10.24
CA HIS A 116 11.57 0.96 9.12
C HIS A 116 12.78 0.01 9.16
N GLU A 117 13.52 -0.02 8.07
CA GLU A 117 14.62 -0.97 7.85
C GLU A 117 15.77 -0.85 8.85
N ALA A 118 16.06 0.35 9.36
CA ALA A 118 17.15 0.56 10.29
C ALA A 118 16.86 0.11 11.74
N MET A 119 15.60 -0.27 12.05
CA MET A 119 15.23 -0.76 13.39
C MET A 119 15.76 -2.17 13.63
N SER A 120 16.28 -2.39 14.84
CA SER A 120 16.60 -3.73 15.34
C SER A 120 15.34 -4.60 15.50
N LEU A 121 15.52 -5.90 15.60
CA LEU A 121 14.40 -6.83 15.82
C LEU A 121 13.63 -6.49 17.11
N LEU A 122 14.34 -6.15 18.19
CA LEU A 122 13.74 -5.80 19.48
C LEU A 122 12.89 -4.51 19.40
N GLU A 123 13.36 -3.49 18.67
CA GLU A 123 12.60 -2.25 18.46
C GLU A 123 11.33 -2.53 17.66
N ARG A 124 11.42 -3.35 16.62
CA ARG A 124 10.24 -3.79 15.85
C ARG A 124 9.25 -4.59 16.69
N ASP A 125 9.74 -5.46 17.59
CA ASP A 125 8.87 -6.21 18.51
C ASP A 125 8.13 -5.28 19.46
N ARG A 126 8.81 -4.29 20.04
CA ARG A 126 8.20 -3.28 20.91
C ARG A 126 7.17 -2.44 20.17
N ALA A 127 7.49 -1.98 18.97
CA ALA A 127 6.59 -1.18 18.14
C ALA A 127 5.33 -1.99 17.76
N ALA A 128 5.47 -3.27 17.41
CA ALA A 128 4.35 -4.16 17.12
C ALA A 128 3.47 -4.40 18.36
N ALA A 129 4.09 -4.65 19.51
CA ALA A 129 3.37 -4.83 20.76
C ALA A 129 2.61 -3.56 21.18
N TYR A 130 3.22 -2.38 21.00
CA TYR A 130 2.57 -1.11 21.25
C TYR A 130 1.40 -0.85 20.27
N PHE A 131 1.52 -1.24 19.02
CA PHE A 131 0.41 -1.13 18.06
C PHE A 131 -0.72 -2.13 18.36
N ALA A 132 -0.39 -3.33 18.88
CA ALA A 132 -1.38 -4.35 19.20
C ALA A 132 -2.18 -4.05 20.49
N ASP A 133 -1.68 -3.20 21.37
CA ASP A 133 -2.37 -2.80 22.60
C ASP A 133 -3.64 -1.98 22.25
N GLU A 134 -4.82 -2.53 22.59
CA GLU A 134 -6.11 -1.93 22.25
C GLU A 134 -6.45 -0.70 23.11
N ASP A 135 -6.00 -0.66 24.36
CA ASP A 135 -6.38 0.38 25.32
C ASP A 135 -5.45 1.59 25.28
N TYR A 136 -4.15 1.34 25.35
CA TYR A 136 -3.13 2.38 25.50
C TYR A 136 -2.16 2.47 24.31
N GLY A 137 -2.25 1.55 23.37
CA GLY A 137 -1.34 1.44 22.25
C GLY A 137 -1.51 2.47 21.16
N ALA A 138 -0.62 2.41 20.18
CA ALA A 138 -0.68 3.27 19.01
C ALA A 138 -1.97 3.02 18.20
N GLN A 139 -2.59 4.10 17.73
CA GLN A 139 -3.71 4.03 16.80
C GLN A 139 -3.23 3.68 15.39
N ILE A 140 -2.07 4.20 14.99
CA ILE A 140 -1.49 4.00 13.66
C ILE A 140 -0.08 3.42 13.76
N LEU A 141 0.20 2.42 12.92
CA LEU A 141 1.55 1.93 12.65
C LEU A 141 1.96 2.39 11.25
N ILE A 142 3.03 3.16 11.17
CA ILE A 142 3.56 3.71 9.94
C ILE A 142 4.76 2.87 9.50
N CYS A 143 4.68 2.25 8.32
CA CYS A 143 5.72 1.37 7.81
C CYS A 143 6.38 1.94 6.55
N SER A 144 7.71 1.89 6.48
CA SER A 144 8.40 1.92 5.21
C SER A 144 8.19 0.59 4.46
N GLU A 145 8.52 0.57 3.16
CA GLU A 145 8.34 -0.60 2.29
C GLU A 145 8.89 -1.89 2.90
N ILE A 146 10.12 -1.85 3.36
CA ILE A 146 10.86 -3.02 3.88
C ILE A 146 10.48 -3.33 5.33
N GLY A 147 10.08 -2.31 6.10
CA GLY A 147 9.80 -2.45 7.52
C GLY A 147 8.66 -3.41 7.87
N SER A 148 7.70 -3.57 6.97
CA SER A 148 6.48 -4.34 7.23
C SER A 148 6.60 -5.87 7.10
N GLU A 149 7.75 -6.41 6.68
CA GLU A 149 7.91 -7.84 6.41
C GLU A 149 7.80 -8.74 7.66
N GLY A 150 7.13 -9.88 7.51
CA GLY A 150 7.14 -10.98 8.47
C GLY A 150 6.21 -10.87 9.67
N ARG A 151 5.42 -9.79 9.82
CA ARG A 151 4.51 -9.58 10.95
C ARG A 151 3.05 -9.84 10.60
N ASN A 152 2.28 -10.22 11.61
CA ASN A 152 0.84 -10.44 11.51
C ASN A 152 0.11 -9.28 12.21
N PHE A 153 -0.71 -8.54 11.44
CA PHE A 153 -1.51 -7.43 11.93
C PHE A 153 -3.01 -7.69 11.72
N GLN A 154 -3.48 -8.94 11.84
CA GLN A 154 -4.88 -9.33 11.59
C GLN A 154 -5.91 -8.63 12.48
N PHE A 155 -5.49 -7.99 13.56
CA PHE A 155 -6.35 -7.16 14.41
C PHE A 155 -6.65 -5.79 13.78
N ALA A 156 -5.91 -5.38 12.74
CA ALA A 156 -6.17 -4.18 11.95
C ALA A 156 -6.83 -4.55 10.63
N HIS A 157 -7.78 -3.74 10.16
CA HIS A 157 -8.45 -3.92 8.89
C HIS A 157 -8.50 -2.63 8.04
N HIS A 158 -7.87 -1.54 8.52
CA HIS A 158 -7.65 -0.31 7.78
C HIS A 158 -6.20 -0.25 7.29
N LEU A 159 -6.01 -0.20 5.97
CA LEU A 159 -4.71 0.01 5.33
C LEU A 159 -4.72 1.33 4.59
N VAL A 160 -3.80 2.23 4.93
CA VAL A 160 -3.53 3.46 4.16
C VAL A 160 -2.33 3.20 3.26
N LEU A 161 -2.54 3.30 1.97
CA LEU A 161 -1.49 3.30 0.95
C LEU A 161 -1.14 4.77 0.68
N PHE A 162 -0.22 5.34 1.49
CA PHE A 162 0.10 6.78 1.46
C PHE A 162 0.64 7.23 0.10
N ASP A 163 1.38 6.36 -0.54
CA ASP A 163 1.80 6.45 -1.93
C ASP A 163 1.54 5.10 -2.64
N LEU A 164 1.37 5.13 -3.95
CA LEU A 164 1.23 3.91 -4.74
C LEU A 164 2.57 3.55 -5.39
N PRO A 165 3.03 2.29 -5.25
CA PRO A 165 4.19 1.82 -5.98
C PRO A 165 3.88 1.73 -7.47
N ALA A 166 4.87 1.92 -8.34
CA ALA A 166 4.71 1.70 -9.77
C ALA A 166 4.71 0.21 -10.15
N ASP A 167 5.10 -0.66 -9.21
CA ASP A 167 5.14 -2.12 -9.39
C ASP A 167 3.93 -2.78 -8.71
N PRO A 168 3.02 -3.44 -9.46
CA PRO A 168 1.86 -4.13 -8.91
C PRO A 168 2.20 -5.28 -7.95
N GLU A 169 3.34 -5.94 -8.12
CA GLU A 169 3.76 -6.98 -7.17
C GLU A 169 3.99 -6.36 -5.78
N LEU A 170 4.55 -5.16 -5.75
CA LEU A 170 4.77 -4.42 -4.52
C LEU A 170 3.46 -3.93 -3.90
N LEU A 171 2.49 -3.49 -4.74
CA LEU A 171 1.15 -3.15 -4.26
C LEU A 171 0.49 -4.36 -3.61
N GLU A 172 0.54 -5.53 -4.26
CA GLU A 172 -0.03 -6.76 -3.70
C GLU A 172 0.67 -7.19 -2.41
N GLN A 173 2.00 -7.02 -2.31
CA GLN A 173 2.74 -7.26 -1.08
C GLN A 173 2.28 -6.35 0.06
N ARG A 174 2.04 -5.05 -0.22
CA ARG A 174 1.51 -4.10 0.77
C ARG A 174 0.13 -4.52 1.26
N ILE A 175 -0.79 -4.84 0.35
CA ILE A 175 -2.15 -5.29 0.70
C ILE A 175 -2.09 -6.61 1.48
N GLY A 176 -1.21 -7.53 1.08
CA GLY A 176 -0.97 -8.82 1.73
C GLY A 176 -0.50 -8.74 3.19
N ARG A 177 -0.19 -7.55 3.72
CA ARG A 177 0.10 -7.38 5.15
C ARG A 177 -1.12 -7.60 6.02
N LEU A 178 -2.29 -7.20 5.54
CA LEU A 178 -3.58 -7.42 6.22
C LEU A 178 -4.41 -8.54 5.57
N ASP A 179 -4.25 -8.77 4.28
CA ASP A 179 -5.00 -9.76 3.52
C ASP A 179 -4.44 -11.18 3.74
N ARG A 180 -4.83 -11.78 4.84
CA ARG A 180 -4.37 -13.10 5.26
C ARG A 180 -5.52 -13.99 5.67
N ILE A 181 -5.34 -15.31 5.51
CA ILE A 181 -6.29 -16.30 6.01
C ILE A 181 -6.49 -16.10 7.51
N GLY A 182 -7.75 -16.03 7.94
CA GLY A 182 -8.13 -15.79 9.33
C GLY A 182 -8.48 -14.35 9.67
N GLN A 183 -8.27 -13.40 8.76
CA GLN A 183 -8.87 -12.06 8.86
C GLN A 183 -10.39 -12.17 8.67
N ARG A 184 -11.16 -11.60 9.59
CA ARG A 184 -12.63 -11.69 9.60
C ARG A 184 -13.31 -10.44 9.07
N GLU A 185 -12.61 -9.31 9.16
CA GLU A 185 -13.13 -8.00 8.76
C GLU A 185 -12.76 -7.70 7.29
N THR A 186 -13.65 -7.01 6.58
CA THR A 186 -13.35 -6.46 5.26
C THR A 186 -12.17 -5.50 5.35
N ILE A 187 -11.14 -5.71 4.56
CA ILE A 187 -9.98 -4.81 4.51
C ILE A 187 -10.35 -3.54 3.75
N LYS A 188 -10.24 -2.42 4.42
CA LYS A 188 -10.49 -1.08 3.88
C LYS A 188 -9.17 -0.47 3.40
N LEU A 189 -9.02 -0.38 2.08
CA LEU A 189 -7.84 0.16 1.42
C LEU A 189 -8.05 1.65 1.15
N HIS A 190 -7.49 2.50 1.98
CA HIS A 190 -7.56 3.95 1.83
C HIS A 190 -6.43 4.41 0.90
N VAL A 191 -6.79 5.07 -0.19
CA VAL A 191 -5.85 5.48 -1.23
C VAL A 191 -5.97 7.00 -1.45
N PRO A 192 -5.21 7.82 -0.72
CA PRO A 192 -5.11 9.25 -1.00
C PRO A 192 -4.27 9.49 -2.25
N TYR A 193 -4.71 10.42 -3.11
CA TYR A 193 -3.95 10.84 -4.28
C TYR A 193 -4.32 12.27 -4.69
N PHE A 194 -3.39 12.95 -5.31
CA PHE A 194 -3.62 14.28 -5.85
C PHE A 194 -4.37 14.20 -7.20
N ALA A 195 -5.56 14.81 -7.25
CA ALA A 195 -6.38 14.86 -8.46
C ALA A 195 -5.70 15.64 -9.59
N GLY A 196 -5.89 15.20 -10.83
CA GLY A 196 -5.29 15.81 -12.03
C GLY A 196 -3.81 15.49 -12.24
N THR A 197 -3.19 14.67 -11.39
CA THR A 197 -1.75 14.39 -11.41
C THR A 197 -1.40 12.97 -11.91
N ALA A 198 -0.10 12.65 -11.94
CA ALA A 198 0.38 11.30 -12.19
C ALA A 198 -0.10 10.28 -11.14
N GLN A 199 -0.36 10.73 -9.91
CA GLN A 199 -0.89 9.86 -8.84
C GLN A 199 -2.31 9.39 -9.17
N GLU A 200 -3.20 10.28 -9.65
CA GLU A 200 -4.54 9.87 -10.09
C GLU A 200 -4.47 8.90 -11.27
N ARG A 201 -3.61 9.16 -12.25
CA ARG A 201 -3.43 8.25 -13.40
C ARG A 201 -2.96 6.86 -12.97
N LEU A 202 -2.02 6.78 -12.01
CA LEU A 202 -1.56 5.53 -11.45
C LEU A 202 -2.67 4.82 -10.65
N PHE A 203 -3.43 5.57 -9.85
CA PHE A 203 -4.59 5.04 -9.13
C PHE A 203 -5.62 4.45 -10.10
N ARG A 204 -6.02 5.19 -11.14
CA ARG A 204 -6.98 4.72 -12.14
C ARG A 204 -6.48 3.48 -12.89
N TRP A 205 -5.20 3.43 -13.22
CA TRP A 205 -4.61 2.25 -13.84
C TRP A 205 -4.74 1.01 -12.97
N TYR A 206 -4.50 1.13 -11.66
CA TYR A 206 -4.72 0.03 -10.72
C TYR A 206 -6.18 -0.32 -10.53
N HIS A 207 -7.03 0.69 -10.38
CA HIS A 207 -8.44 0.50 -10.00
C HIS A 207 -9.29 0.08 -11.21
N GLU A 208 -9.22 0.84 -12.31
CA GLU A 208 -10.04 0.63 -13.49
C GLU A 208 -9.40 -0.36 -14.48
N GLY A 209 -8.07 -0.35 -14.59
CA GLY A 209 -7.34 -1.17 -15.55
C GLY A 209 -7.03 -2.59 -15.09
N LEU A 210 -6.64 -2.74 -13.83
CA LEU A 210 -6.18 -4.03 -13.28
C LEU A 210 -7.10 -4.62 -12.22
N ASP A 211 -8.06 -3.86 -11.69
CA ASP A 211 -8.87 -4.23 -10.51
C ASP A 211 -8.01 -4.71 -9.32
N ALA A 212 -6.82 -4.11 -9.17
CA ALA A 212 -5.77 -4.62 -8.30
C ALA A 212 -6.02 -4.41 -6.81
N PHE A 213 -6.99 -3.57 -6.44
CA PHE A 213 -7.34 -3.33 -5.05
C PHE A 213 -8.31 -4.38 -4.50
N GLU A 214 -9.26 -4.83 -5.30
CA GLU A 214 -10.35 -5.70 -4.86
C GLU A 214 -10.14 -7.15 -5.27
N SER A 215 -9.43 -7.39 -6.40
CA SER A 215 -9.14 -8.73 -6.89
C SER A 215 -7.65 -8.99 -7.09
N ILE A 216 -7.24 -10.26 -6.96
CA ILE A 216 -5.93 -10.71 -7.39
C ILE A 216 -6.08 -11.24 -8.81
N SER A 217 -5.80 -10.41 -9.80
CA SER A 217 -5.85 -10.86 -11.20
C SER A 217 -4.58 -11.64 -11.56
N PRO A 218 -4.70 -12.94 -11.91
CA PRO A 218 -3.57 -13.72 -12.44
C PRO A 218 -3.02 -13.12 -13.74
N THR A 219 -3.86 -12.37 -14.46
CA THR A 219 -3.56 -11.68 -15.71
C THR A 219 -2.87 -10.33 -15.52
N ALA A 220 -2.95 -9.73 -14.32
CA ALA A 220 -2.32 -8.43 -14.03
C ALA A 220 -0.82 -8.44 -14.36
N ARG A 221 -0.13 -9.55 -14.07
CA ARG A 221 1.30 -9.69 -14.38
C ARG A 221 1.58 -9.69 -15.88
N THR A 222 0.77 -10.39 -16.67
CA THR A 222 0.93 -10.45 -18.14
C THR A 222 0.62 -9.10 -18.77
N ILE A 223 -0.40 -8.40 -18.28
CA ILE A 223 -0.76 -7.05 -18.71
C ILE A 223 0.36 -6.07 -18.33
N LEU A 224 0.92 -6.20 -17.12
CA LEU A 224 2.04 -5.38 -16.67
C LEU A 224 3.26 -5.57 -17.57
N GLU A 225 3.67 -6.80 -17.84
CA GLU A 225 4.81 -7.10 -18.70
C GLU A 225 4.62 -6.49 -20.11
N ALA A 226 3.40 -6.55 -20.65
CA ALA A 226 3.06 -5.95 -21.94
C ALA A 226 3.04 -4.41 -21.93
N GLN A 227 2.66 -3.80 -20.80
CA GLN A 227 2.49 -2.34 -20.68
C GLN A 227 3.65 -1.64 -19.98
N ARG A 228 4.60 -2.37 -19.38
CA ARG A 228 5.70 -1.83 -18.57
C ARG A 228 6.51 -0.74 -19.28
N ALA A 229 6.72 -0.87 -20.59
CA ALA A 229 7.43 0.12 -21.37
C ALA A 229 6.61 1.39 -21.64
N ARG A 230 5.28 1.30 -21.65
CA ARG A 230 4.35 2.42 -21.96
C ARG A 230 3.86 3.15 -20.72
N LEU A 231 3.84 2.48 -19.57
CA LEU A 231 3.32 3.04 -18.33
C LEU A 231 3.96 4.38 -17.94
N PRO A 232 5.30 4.57 -18.00
CA PRO A 232 5.91 5.85 -17.65
C PRO A 232 5.43 7.01 -18.51
N ASP A 233 5.24 6.80 -19.82
CA ASP A 233 4.77 7.82 -20.72
C ASP A 233 3.28 8.13 -20.54
N ALA A 234 2.46 7.11 -20.29
CA ALA A 234 1.05 7.28 -19.98
C ALA A 234 0.85 8.04 -18.67
N LEU A 235 1.68 7.79 -17.66
CA LEU A 235 1.65 8.51 -16.37
C LEU A 235 2.08 9.98 -16.50
N ARG A 236 2.99 10.31 -17.44
CA ARG A 236 3.42 11.70 -17.68
C ARG A 236 2.39 12.52 -18.46
N HIS A 237 1.88 11.99 -19.54
CA HIS A 237 1.19 12.80 -20.54
C HIS A 237 -0.33 12.62 -20.53
N GLY A 238 -0.85 11.62 -19.83
CA GLY A 238 -2.29 11.35 -19.83
C GLY A 238 -2.77 10.97 -21.24
N GLY A 239 -2.88 9.71 -21.55
CA GLY A 239 -3.56 9.25 -22.77
C GLY A 239 -4.95 8.74 -22.40
N ASP A 240 -5.96 9.08 -23.22
CA ASP A 240 -7.37 8.67 -23.04
C ASP A 240 -7.61 7.16 -23.22
N LYS A 241 -6.58 6.33 -23.18
CA LYS A 241 -6.71 4.89 -23.37
C LYS A 241 -5.70 4.13 -22.48
N PHE A 242 -6.18 3.68 -21.35
CA PHE A 242 -5.66 2.49 -20.69
C PHE A 242 -6.42 1.26 -21.18
#